data_1fdcab5ba6196134b7dbf373fe8dde20
#
_entry.id   1fdcab5ba6196134b7dbf373fe8dde20
#
_cell.length_a   1.000
_cell.length_b   1.000
_cell.length_c   1.000
_cell.angle_alpha   90.00
_cell.angle_beta   90.00
_cell.angle_gamma   90.00
#
_symmetry.space_group_name_H-M   'P 1'
#
loop_
_entity.id
_entity.type
_entity.pdbx_description
1 polymer ?
#
loop_
_entity_poly.entity_id
_entity_poly.type
_entity_poly.pdbx_seq_one_letter_code
_entity_poly.pdbx_strand_id
1 'polypeptide(L)'
;MKAQHETVYWLINPEYLILPSFKKLYDKDKSKGKEESSKILWAIYYAYHPESKFFHYPNKQETIEKSFIKDPKFKWSLYSDVVEDFKNLVLTDAERALLSWNEIMIMRDNSIKDLYKRALELAEVDELVKIDKMLANTPKMFEDYKKIKKDYEEERTTKKGKKILSLTDSGEI
;
A
#
# COMPACT_ATOMS: atom_id res chain seq x y z
N MET A 1 -15.45 -21.15 8.32
CA MET A 1 -15.56 -19.78 7.80
C MET A 1 -14.89 -19.74 6.43
N LYS A 2 -15.59 -19.28 5.38
CA LYS A 2 -14.95 -19.01 4.07
C LYS A 2 -13.90 -17.93 4.25
N ALA A 3 -12.78 -18.03 3.53
CA ALA A 3 -11.80 -16.95 3.54
C ALA A 3 -12.45 -15.67 2.99
N GLN A 4 -12.09 -14.51 3.54
CA GLN A 4 -12.74 -13.23 3.25
C GLN A 4 -12.74 -12.89 1.74
N HIS A 5 -11.71 -13.32 1.01
CA HIS A 5 -11.58 -13.13 -0.44
C HIS A 5 -12.46 -14.07 -1.29
N GLU A 6 -13.13 -15.06 -0.70
CA GLU A 6 -14.13 -15.90 -1.39
C GLU A 6 -15.49 -15.21 -1.49
N THR A 7 -15.66 -14.07 -0.80
CA THR A 7 -16.87 -13.28 -0.85
C THR A 7 -16.71 -12.17 -1.89
N VAL A 8 -17.76 -11.92 -2.68
CA VAL A 8 -17.78 -10.84 -3.65
C VAL A 8 -17.60 -9.50 -2.91
N TYR A 9 -16.55 -8.75 -3.24
CA TYR A 9 -16.16 -7.50 -2.54
C TYR A 9 -17.31 -6.49 -2.49
N TRP A 10 -18.04 -6.35 -3.59
CA TRP A 10 -19.16 -5.43 -3.75
C TRP A 10 -20.36 -5.73 -2.85
N LEU A 11 -20.53 -7.00 -2.42
CA LEU A 11 -21.59 -7.36 -1.49
C LEU A 11 -21.32 -6.91 -0.05
N ILE A 12 -20.04 -6.74 0.28
CA ILE A 12 -19.60 -6.31 1.62
C ILE A 12 -19.46 -4.79 1.68
N ASN A 13 -19.08 -4.15 0.56
CA ASN A 13 -18.76 -2.74 0.49
C ASN A 13 -19.50 -2.04 -0.68
N PRO A 14 -20.84 -2.05 -0.71
CA PRO A 14 -21.62 -1.45 -1.81
C PRO A 14 -21.46 0.07 -1.87
N GLU A 15 -21.12 0.72 -0.77
CA GLU A 15 -20.91 2.16 -0.67
C GLU A 15 -19.75 2.67 -1.54
N TYR A 16 -18.79 1.83 -1.87
CA TYR A 16 -17.67 2.21 -2.73
C TYR A 16 -18.09 2.53 -4.17
N LEU A 17 -19.27 2.06 -4.60
CA LEU A 17 -19.84 2.38 -5.93
C LEU A 17 -20.22 3.86 -6.10
N ILE A 18 -20.19 4.66 -5.02
CA ILE A 18 -20.37 6.12 -5.08
C ILE A 18 -19.20 6.78 -5.82
N LEU A 19 -17.98 6.19 -5.72
CA LEU A 19 -16.80 6.74 -6.36
C LEU A 19 -16.75 6.37 -7.86
N PRO A 20 -16.46 7.34 -8.73
CA PRO A 20 -16.46 7.12 -10.19
C PRO A 20 -15.51 6.03 -10.67
N SER A 21 -14.28 5.93 -10.07
CA SER A 21 -13.30 4.91 -10.44
C SER A 21 -13.78 3.50 -10.13
N PHE A 22 -14.37 3.30 -8.94
CA PHE A 22 -14.93 2.01 -8.52
C PHE A 22 -16.14 1.63 -9.38
N LYS A 23 -17.04 2.58 -9.62
CA LYS A 23 -18.19 2.35 -10.49
C LYS A 23 -17.77 1.96 -11.90
N LYS A 24 -16.78 2.65 -12.47
CA LYS A 24 -16.21 2.33 -13.78
C LYS A 24 -15.61 0.92 -13.82
N LEU A 25 -14.91 0.50 -12.75
CA LEU A 25 -14.38 -0.86 -12.64
C LEU A 25 -15.50 -1.89 -12.58
N TYR A 26 -16.54 -1.63 -11.77
CA TYR A 26 -17.71 -2.48 -11.65
C TYR A 26 -18.47 -2.62 -12.97
N ASP A 27 -18.74 -1.51 -13.67
CA ASP A 27 -19.52 -1.50 -14.91
C ASP A 27 -18.79 -2.20 -16.07
N LYS A 28 -17.46 -2.12 -16.11
CA LYS A 28 -16.63 -2.81 -17.10
C LYS A 28 -16.58 -4.32 -16.93
N ASP A 29 -16.74 -4.81 -15.71
CA ASP A 29 -16.72 -6.23 -15.42
C ASP A 29 -17.96 -6.93 -16.01
N LYS A 30 -17.75 -7.91 -16.89
CA LYS A 30 -18.79 -8.73 -17.50
C LYS A 30 -18.91 -10.12 -16.89
N SER A 31 -18.08 -10.43 -15.90
CA SER A 31 -18.14 -11.71 -15.20
C SER A 31 -19.42 -11.87 -14.38
N LYS A 32 -19.84 -13.11 -14.18
CA LYS A 32 -21.00 -13.43 -13.35
C LYS A 32 -20.73 -13.01 -11.91
N GLY A 33 -21.64 -12.20 -11.34
CA GLY A 33 -21.47 -11.71 -9.97
C GLY A 33 -20.34 -10.70 -9.77
N LYS A 34 -19.75 -10.16 -10.84
CA LYS A 34 -18.66 -9.19 -10.76
C LYS A 34 -17.41 -9.73 -10.06
N GLU A 35 -17.09 -10.99 -10.33
CA GLU A 35 -15.99 -11.70 -9.65
C GLU A 35 -14.62 -11.16 -10.02
N GLU A 36 -14.41 -10.72 -11.28
CA GLU A 36 -13.12 -10.19 -11.73
C GLU A 36 -12.81 -8.86 -11.07
N SER A 37 -13.73 -7.90 -11.08
CA SER A 37 -13.57 -6.62 -10.41
C SER A 37 -13.47 -6.76 -8.89
N SER A 38 -14.21 -7.70 -8.32
CA SER A 38 -14.11 -8.06 -6.90
C SER A 38 -12.72 -8.58 -6.53
N LYS A 39 -12.14 -9.44 -7.36
CA LYS A 39 -10.79 -9.96 -7.17
C LYS A 39 -9.74 -8.86 -7.22
N ILE A 40 -9.89 -7.89 -8.14
CA ILE A 40 -9.01 -6.72 -8.21
C ILE A 40 -9.10 -5.88 -6.93
N LEU A 41 -10.30 -5.63 -6.41
CA LEU A 41 -10.47 -4.87 -5.17
C LEU A 41 -9.93 -5.60 -3.94
N TRP A 42 -10.05 -6.92 -3.87
CA TRP A 42 -9.37 -7.69 -2.82
C TRP A 42 -7.85 -7.57 -2.91
N ALA A 43 -7.29 -7.56 -4.13
CA ALA A 43 -5.85 -7.32 -4.30
C ALA A 43 -5.45 -5.92 -3.81
N ILE A 44 -6.24 -4.89 -4.14
CA ILE A 44 -6.02 -3.51 -3.67
C ILE A 44 -6.14 -3.43 -2.15
N TYR A 45 -7.16 -4.06 -1.56
CA TYR A 45 -7.33 -4.18 -0.11
C TYR A 45 -6.09 -4.78 0.55
N TYR A 46 -5.62 -5.93 0.04
CA TYR A 46 -4.43 -6.59 0.61
C TYR A 46 -3.18 -5.72 0.50
N ALA A 47 -3.02 -4.95 -0.58
CA ALA A 47 -1.86 -4.10 -0.76
C ALA A 47 -1.89 -2.83 0.12
N TYR A 48 -3.07 -2.23 0.35
CA TYR A 48 -3.15 -0.86 0.85
C TYR A 48 -4.02 -0.67 2.09
N HIS A 49 -4.81 -1.66 2.52
CA HIS A 49 -5.60 -1.51 3.75
C HIS A 49 -4.70 -1.68 4.98
N PRO A 50 -4.77 -0.77 5.99
CA PRO A 50 -3.90 -0.81 7.17
C PRO A 50 -3.99 -2.10 8.00
N GLU A 51 -5.14 -2.77 8.00
CA GLU A 51 -5.35 -4.04 8.70
C GLU A 51 -4.85 -5.26 7.91
N SER A 52 -4.40 -5.05 6.67
CA SER A 52 -3.88 -6.14 5.86
C SER A 52 -2.51 -6.60 6.38
N LYS A 53 -2.33 -7.91 6.44
CA LYS A 53 -1.03 -8.52 6.78
C LYS A 53 0.10 -8.12 5.81
N PHE A 54 -0.23 -7.69 4.59
CA PHE A 54 0.75 -7.28 3.59
C PHE A 54 1.07 -5.78 3.63
N PHE A 55 0.36 -4.98 4.44
CA PHE A 55 0.49 -3.53 4.44
C PHE A 55 1.94 -3.03 4.57
N HIS A 56 2.73 -3.68 5.43
CA HIS A 56 4.12 -3.30 5.70
C HIS A 56 5.17 -4.06 4.86
N TYR A 57 4.73 -4.94 3.95
CA TYR A 57 5.67 -5.70 3.12
C TYR A 57 6.24 -4.81 2.01
N PRO A 58 7.58 -4.77 1.81
CA PRO A 58 8.21 -3.92 0.80
C PRO A 58 7.81 -4.32 -0.63
N ASN A 59 7.65 -5.62 -0.91
CA ASN A 59 7.30 -6.15 -2.23
C ASN A 59 5.85 -6.69 -2.28
N LYS A 60 4.93 -6.01 -1.56
CA LYS A 60 3.54 -6.46 -1.42
C LYS A 60 2.81 -6.63 -2.74
N GLN A 61 3.00 -5.72 -3.70
CA GLN A 61 2.36 -5.79 -5.01
C GLN A 61 2.78 -7.06 -5.75
N GLU A 62 4.08 -7.32 -5.87
CA GLU A 62 4.60 -8.51 -6.53
C GLU A 62 4.14 -9.81 -5.85
N THR A 63 4.14 -9.81 -4.51
CA THR A 63 3.66 -10.94 -3.72
C THR A 63 2.18 -11.23 -4.00
N ILE A 64 1.33 -10.19 -4.07
CA ILE A 64 -0.10 -10.32 -4.32
C ILE A 64 -0.36 -10.73 -5.77
N GLU A 65 0.37 -10.20 -6.74
CA GLU A 65 0.30 -10.63 -8.14
C GLU A 65 0.53 -12.13 -8.26
N LYS A 66 1.64 -12.62 -7.70
CA LYS A 66 2.05 -14.02 -7.82
C LYS A 66 1.16 -14.99 -7.04
N SER A 67 0.76 -14.61 -5.82
CA SER A 67 0.05 -15.52 -4.91
C SER A 67 -1.47 -15.48 -5.06
N PHE A 68 -2.03 -14.31 -5.37
CA PHE A 68 -3.47 -14.08 -5.36
C PHE A 68 -4.06 -13.84 -6.76
N ILE A 69 -3.53 -12.88 -7.53
CA ILE A 69 -4.07 -12.53 -8.85
C ILE A 69 -3.81 -13.66 -9.84
N LYS A 70 -2.58 -14.12 -9.97
CA LYS A 70 -2.16 -15.22 -10.85
C LYS A 70 -2.53 -15.01 -12.32
N ASP A 71 -2.60 -13.75 -12.76
CA ASP A 71 -2.86 -13.37 -14.15
C ASP A 71 -1.65 -12.61 -14.70
N PRO A 72 -0.95 -13.14 -15.71
CA PRO A 72 0.24 -12.49 -16.28
C PRO A 72 -0.07 -11.19 -17.02
N LYS A 73 -1.34 -10.92 -17.34
CA LYS A 73 -1.78 -9.68 -17.99
C LYS A 73 -2.11 -8.58 -16.99
N PHE A 74 -2.21 -8.91 -15.72
CA PHE A 74 -2.51 -7.93 -14.68
C PHE A 74 -1.35 -6.95 -14.55
N LYS A 75 -1.68 -5.65 -14.45
CA LYS A 75 -0.73 -4.56 -14.16
C LYS A 75 -1.40 -3.55 -13.23
N TRP A 76 -0.75 -3.22 -12.13
CA TRP A 76 -1.24 -2.21 -11.18
C TRP A 76 -1.51 -0.86 -11.84
N SER A 77 -0.72 -0.48 -12.83
CA SER A 77 -0.88 0.79 -13.57
C SER A 77 -2.23 0.92 -14.28
N LEU A 78 -2.92 -0.19 -14.59
CA LEU A 78 -4.25 -0.17 -15.18
C LEU A 78 -5.36 0.24 -14.19
N TYR A 79 -5.06 0.22 -12.90
CA TYR A 79 -5.98 0.47 -11.80
C TYR A 79 -5.51 1.59 -10.89
N SER A 80 -4.63 2.48 -11.38
CA SER A 80 -4.02 3.56 -10.58
C SER A 80 -5.06 4.50 -9.97
N ASP A 81 -6.11 4.84 -10.72
CA ASP A 81 -7.23 5.66 -10.26
C ASP A 81 -8.00 5.00 -9.11
N VAL A 82 -8.29 3.70 -9.25
CA VAL A 82 -8.97 2.91 -8.19
C VAL A 82 -8.11 2.77 -6.95
N VAL A 83 -6.79 2.54 -7.13
CA VAL A 83 -5.83 2.43 -6.02
C VAL A 83 -5.74 3.75 -5.25
N GLU A 84 -5.68 4.88 -5.97
CA GLU A 84 -5.59 6.19 -5.33
C GLU A 84 -6.87 6.54 -4.56
N ASP A 85 -8.03 6.34 -5.15
CA ASP A 85 -9.31 6.53 -4.47
C ASP A 85 -9.45 5.60 -3.25
N PHE A 86 -9.00 4.35 -3.35
CA PHE A 86 -8.98 3.43 -2.22
C PHE A 86 -8.08 3.94 -1.08
N LYS A 87 -6.85 4.37 -1.39
CA LYS A 87 -5.93 4.94 -0.41
C LYS A 87 -6.55 6.16 0.27
N ASN A 88 -7.20 7.04 -0.49
CA ASN A 88 -7.86 8.23 0.04
C ASN A 88 -9.01 7.91 0.98
N LEU A 89 -9.71 6.79 0.79
CA LEU A 89 -10.78 6.34 1.66
C LEU A 89 -10.30 5.71 2.96
N VAL A 90 -9.26 4.87 2.89
CA VAL A 90 -8.92 3.98 4.01
C VAL A 90 -7.72 4.42 4.82
N LEU A 91 -6.86 5.30 4.26
CA LEU A 91 -5.63 5.74 4.92
C LEU A 91 -5.80 7.10 5.61
N THR A 92 -5.25 7.21 6.80
CA THR A 92 -4.98 8.50 7.43
C THR A 92 -3.79 9.20 6.80
N ASP A 93 -3.57 10.46 7.15
CA ASP A 93 -2.41 11.22 6.69
C ASP A 93 -1.09 10.59 7.15
N ALA A 94 -1.03 10.10 8.39
CA ALA A 94 0.15 9.38 8.90
C ALA A 94 0.37 8.05 8.19
N GLU A 95 -0.68 7.29 7.88
CA GLU A 95 -0.59 6.06 7.11
C GLU A 95 -0.12 6.31 5.66
N ARG A 96 -0.63 7.37 5.02
CA ARG A 96 -0.17 7.80 3.69
C ARG A 96 1.30 8.21 3.71
N ALA A 97 1.70 9.01 4.68
CA ALA A 97 3.09 9.43 4.85
C ALA A 97 4.02 8.23 5.04
N LEU A 98 3.63 7.25 5.87
CA LEU A 98 4.42 6.04 6.11
C LEU A 98 4.59 5.19 4.84
N LEU A 99 3.51 5.01 4.06
CA LEU A 99 3.59 4.29 2.78
C LEU A 99 4.49 5.00 1.78
N SER A 100 4.33 6.31 1.62
CA SER A 100 5.15 7.12 0.73
C SER A 100 6.64 7.06 1.09
N TRP A 101 6.96 7.14 2.39
CA TRP A 101 8.33 6.98 2.87
C TRP A 101 8.92 5.60 2.55
N ASN A 102 8.15 4.54 2.75
CA ASN A 102 8.61 3.19 2.41
C ASN A 102 8.93 3.07 0.91
N GLU A 103 8.07 3.63 0.05
CA GLU A 103 8.29 3.64 -1.40
C GLU A 103 9.56 4.43 -1.77
N ILE A 104 9.75 5.63 -1.18
CA ILE A 104 10.94 6.46 -1.40
C ILE A 104 12.22 5.73 -0.95
N MET A 105 12.20 5.06 0.20
CA MET A 105 13.35 4.30 0.69
C MET A 105 13.72 3.14 -0.23
N ILE A 106 12.73 2.40 -0.74
CA ILE A 106 12.97 1.33 -1.71
C ILE A 106 13.56 1.85 -3.02
N MET A 107 12.99 2.95 -3.56
CA MET A 107 13.50 3.59 -4.79
C MET A 107 14.95 4.06 -4.60
N ARG A 108 15.23 4.69 -3.46
CA ARG A 108 16.58 5.16 -3.12
C ARG A 108 17.58 4.02 -3.02
N ASP A 109 17.23 2.94 -2.32
CA ASP A 109 18.12 1.78 -2.18
C ASP A 109 18.42 1.12 -3.52
N ASN A 110 17.43 1.03 -4.40
CA ASN A 110 17.63 0.54 -5.76
C ASN A 110 18.53 1.46 -6.57
N SER A 111 18.31 2.78 -6.50
CA SER A 111 19.16 3.76 -7.18
C SER A 111 20.60 3.72 -6.72
N ILE A 112 20.85 3.58 -5.40
CA ILE A 112 22.21 3.42 -4.85
C ILE A 112 22.86 2.15 -5.37
N LYS A 113 22.14 1.02 -5.38
CA LYS A 113 22.66 -0.25 -5.91
C LYS A 113 23.03 -0.16 -7.38
N ASP A 114 22.19 0.50 -8.18
CA ASP A 114 22.43 0.65 -9.62
C ASP A 114 23.60 1.61 -9.92
N LEU A 115 23.73 2.69 -9.14
CA LEU A 115 24.88 3.60 -9.23
C LEU A 115 26.16 2.89 -8.83
N TYR A 116 26.14 2.10 -7.74
CA TYR A 116 27.30 1.35 -7.28
C TYR A 116 27.79 0.33 -8.30
N LYS A 117 26.88 -0.40 -8.94
CA LYS A 117 27.22 -1.33 -10.04
C LYS A 117 27.90 -0.61 -11.18
N ARG A 118 27.33 0.52 -11.65
CA ARG A 118 27.91 1.31 -12.75
C ARG A 118 29.28 1.88 -12.41
N ALA A 119 29.43 2.41 -11.19
CA ALA A 119 30.72 2.94 -10.73
C ALA A 119 31.82 1.88 -10.69
N LEU A 120 31.48 0.63 -10.32
CA LEU A 120 32.42 -0.49 -10.36
C LEU A 120 32.78 -0.92 -11.80
N GLU A 121 31.82 -0.91 -12.71
CA GLU A 121 32.02 -1.32 -14.11
C GLU A 121 32.86 -0.29 -14.89
N LEU A 122 32.68 1.00 -14.61
CA LEU A 122 33.30 2.09 -15.35
C LEU A 122 34.51 2.71 -14.66
N ALA A 123 34.82 2.29 -13.44
CA ALA A 123 35.87 2.86 -12.57
C ALA A 123 35.73 4.40 -12.40
N GLU A 124 34.51 4.93 -12.38
CA GLU A 124 34.21 6.37 -12.30
C GLU A 124 34.21 6.85 -10.85
N VAL A 125 35.24 7.60 -10.47
CA VAL A 125 35.39 8.18 -9.12
C VAL A 125 34.27 9.17 -8.80
N ASP A 126 33.79 9.93 -9.77
CA ASP A 126 32.71 10.92 -9.57
C ASP A 126 31.38 10.26 -9.18
N GLU A 127 31.08 9.07 -9.68
CA GLU A 127 29.88 8.32 -9.27
C GLU A 127 30.01 7.81 -7.83
N LEU A 128 31.19 7.39 -7.40
CA LEU A 128 31.45 7.00 -5.99
C LEU A 128 31.22 8.19 -5.04
N VAL A 129 31.65 9.39 -5.40
CA VAL A 129 31.39 10.61 -4.60
C VAL A 129 29.90 10.93 -4.49
N LYS A 130 29.11 10.70 -5.54
CA LYS A 130 27.65 10.85 -5.49
C LYS A 130 27.01 9.85 -4.54
N ILE A 131 27.44 8.60 -4.58
CA ILE A 131 26.98 7.54 -3.67
C ILE A 131 27.28 7.91 -2.23
N ASP A 132 28.50 8.36 -1.92
CA ASP A 132 28.89 8.78 -0.56
C ASP A 132 28.01 9.93 -0.05
N LYS A 133 27.69 10.92 -0.88
CA LYS A 133 26.76 11.99 -0.52
C LYS A 133 25.34 11.47 -0.25
N MET A 134 24.85 10.51 -1.03
CA MET A 134 23.56 9.87 -0.78
C MET A 134 23.56 9.10 0.53
N LEU A 135 24.65 8.38 0.84
CA LEU A 135 24.80 7.64 2.07
C LEU A 135 24.94 8.55 3.31
N ALA A 136 25.64 9.67 3.19
CA ALA A 136 25.80 10.66 4.26
C ALA A 136 24.44 11.24 4.75
N ASN A 137 23.43 11.31 3.89
CA ASN A 137 22.08 11.75 4.27
C ASN A 137 21.21 10.67 4.90
N THR A 138 21.67 9.43 4.94
CA THR A 138 20.92 8.27 5.46
C THR A 138 20.49 8.45 6.93
N PRO A 139 21.32 8.92 7.87
CA PRO A 139 20.91 9.07 9.26
C PRO A 139 19.72 10.03 9.41
N LYS A 140 19.72 11.18 8.70
CA LYS A 140 18.61 12.14 8.73
C LYS A 140 17.32 11.53 8.21
N MET A 141 17.39 10.78 7.13
CA MET A 141 16.21 10.07 6.58
C MET A 141 15.65 9.06 7.57
N PHE A 142 16.48 8.35 8.32
CA PHE A 142 16.02 7.44 9.36
C PHE A 142 15.37 8.16 10.54
N GLU A 143 15.85 9.34 10.91
CA GLU A 143 15.22 10.16 11.94
C GLU A 143 13.83 10.63 11.50
N ASP A 144 13.69 11.09 10.26
CA ASP A 144 12.41 11.50 9.71
C ASP A 144 11.44 10.31 9.62
N TYR A 145 11.92 9.14 9.21
CA TYR A 145 11.11 7.90 9.23
C TYR A 145 10.63 7.53 10.64
N LYS A 146 11.50 7.65 11.65
CA LYS A 146 11.12 7.38 13.05
C LYS A 146 10.01 8.30 13.54
N LYS A 147 10.05 9.58 13.15
CA LYS A 147 8.98 10.55 13.49
C LYS A 147 7.65 10.13 12.86
N ILE A 148 7.65 9.87 11.54
CA ILE A 148 6.44 9.44 10.82
C ILE A 148 5.87 8.15 11.42
N LYS A 149 6.74 7.19 11.75
CA LYS A 149 6.33 5.93 12.37
C LYS A 149 5.72 6.16 13.75
N LYS A 150 6.26 7.08 14.54
CA LYS A 150 5.72 7.45 15.85
C LYS A 150 4.33 8.06 15.71
N ASP A 151 4.14 9.01 14.80
CA ASP A 151 2.84 9.64 14.51
C ASP A 151 1.79 8.59 14.12
N TYR A 152 2.17 7.63 13.27
CA TYR A 152 1.32 6.50 12.90
C TYR A 152 0.94 5.62 14.10
N GLU A 153 1.88 5.29 14.97
CA GLU A 153 1.63 4.47 16.17
C GLU A 153 0.71 5.20 17.16
N GLU A 154 0.89 6.50 17.34
CA GLU A 154 0.02 7.35 18.18
C GLU A 154 -1.41 7.43 17.64
N GLU A 155 -1.60 7.66 16.34
CA GLU A 155 -2.93 7.63 15.71
C GLU A 155 -3.62 6.28 15.87
N ARG A 156 -2.88 5.19 15.64
CA ARG A 156 -3.43 3.85 15.78
C ARG A 156 -3.86 3.52 17.18
N THR A 157 -3.10 3.97 18.19
CA THR A 157 -3.44 3.80 19.60
C THR A 157 -4.69 4.58 19.96
N THR A 158 -4.81 5.82 19.49
CA THR A 158 -5.97 6.68 19.70
C THR A 158 -7.23 6.10 19.05
N LYS A 159 -7.14 5.58 17.83
CA LYS A 159 -8.26 4.92 17.14
C LYS A 159 -8.74 3.68 17.88
N LYS A 160 -7.81 2.85 18.39
CA LYS A 160 -8.17 1.66 19.18
C LYS A 160 -8.87 2.07 20.49
N GLY A 161 -8.38 3.09 21.18
CA GLY A 161 -9.00 3.61 22.39
C GLY A 161 -10.42 4.12 22.14
N LYS A 162 -10.66 4.87 21.06
CA LYS A 162 -11.99 5.34 20.67
C LYS A 162 -12.95 4.20 20.33
N LYS A 163 -12.47 3.14 19.66
CA LYS A 163 -13.28 1.97 19.32
C LYS A 163 -13.72 1.19 20.57
N ILE A 164 -12.85 1.07 21.57
CA ILE A 164 -13.17 0.42 22.86
C ILE A 164 -14.22 1.25 23.61
N LEU A 165 -14.04 2.58 23.67
CA LEU A 165 -15.00 3.48 24.33
C LEU A 165 -16.37 3.45 23.66
N SER A 166 -16.45 3.40 22.33
CA SER A 166 -17.72 3.33 21.61
C SER A 166 -18.46 1.99 21.82
N LEU A 167 -17.74 0.89 22.01
CA LEU A 167 -18.32 -0.42 22.33
C LEU A 167 -18.87 -0.48 23.77
N THR A 168 -18.20 0.18 24.72
CA THR A 168 -18.68 0.27 26.11
C THR A 168 -19.89 1.20 26.25
N ASP A 169 -19.97 2.28 25.45
CA ASP A 169 -21.12 3.19 25.45
C ASP A 169 -22.37 2.59 24.77
N SER A 170 -22.21 1.64 23.85
CA SER A 170 -23.32 0.98 23.17
C SER A 170 -23.96 -0.16 23.99
N GLY A 171 -23.43 -0.48 25.18
CA GLY A 171 -24.00 -1.51 26.06
C GLY A 171 -23.91 -2.94 25.51
N GLU A 172 -23.04 -3.19 24.52
CA GLU A 172 -22.80 -4.50 23.92
C GLU A 172 -21.65 -5.28 24.61
N ILE A 173 -21.67 -5.27 25.96
CA ILE A 173 -20.86 -6.19 26.78
C ILE A 173 -21.77 -7.02 27.66
#